data_dbbaa639abf9513a76fd150a0d852375
#
_entry.id   dbbaa639abf9513a76fd150a0d852375
#
_cell.length_a   1.000
_cell.length_b   1.000
_cell.length_c   1.000
_cell.angle_alpha   90.00
_cell.angle_beta   90.00
_cell.angle_gamma   90.00
#
_symmetry.space_group_name_H-M   'P 1'
#
loop_
_entity.id
_entity.type
_entity.pdbx_description
1 polymer ?
#
loop_
_entity_poly.entity_id
_entity_poly.type
_entity_poly.pdbx_seq_one_letter_code
_entity_poly.pdbx_strand_id
1 'polypeptide(L)'
;MFLGPSGIGKTTQAELWNRYRDALIINGDVVFVQETEETFLGWGTPWHGSSPYCENTNVPVEALIVLKQAPENSIRELTGFEKVTAVSESVFYPRWLEGGMELCLETLDHLLSALPVYELSCRPDEGAVELVERTVFGRAL
;
A
#
# COMPACT_ATOMS: atom_id res chain seq x y z
N MET A 1 0.44 -1.47 3.03
CA MET A 1 -0.42 -1.41 1.83
C MET A 1 0.46 -1.43 0.59
N PHE A 2 0.17 -2.30 -0.36
CA PHE A 2 0.93 -2.42 -1.60
C PHE A 2 0.32 -1.57 -2.71
N LEU A 3 1.15 -0.84 -3.44
CA LEU A 3 0.78 0.03 -4.55
C LEU A 3 1.52 -0.38 -5.82
N GLY A 4 0.92 -0.08 -6.96
CA GLY A 4 1.53 -0.28 -8.26
C GLY A 4 0.50 -0.50 -9.36
N PRO A 5 0.93 -0.56 -10.62
CA PRO A 5 0.03 -0.80 -11.74
C PRO A 5 -0.57 -2.20 -11.70
N SER A 6 -1.66 -2.39 -12.45
CA SER A 6 -2.29 -3.69 -12.60
C SER A 6 -1.28 -4.70 -13.16
N GLY A 7 -1.25 -5.90 -12.56
CA GLY A 7 -0.34 -6.96 -12.98
C GLY A 7 1.07 -6.91 -12.41
N ILE A 8 1.40 -5.90 -11.58
CA ILE A 8 2.75 -5.81 -11.00
C ILE A 8 3.01 -6.86 -9.91
N GLY A 9 1.95 -7.43 -9.31
CA GLY A 9 2.08 -8.45 -8.28
C GLY A 9 1.57 -8.06 -6.90
N LYS A 10 0.68 -7.07 -6.79
CA LYS A 10 0.12 -6.63 -5.50
C LYS A 10 -0.61 -7.76 -4.77
N THR A 11 -1.50 -8.46 -5.48
CA THR A 11 -2.23 -9.59 -4.90
C THR A 11 -1.28 -10.74 -4.54
N THR A 12 -0.30 -11.00 -5.39
CA THR A 12 0.72 -12.03 -5.13
C THR A 12 1.48 -11.73 -3.83
N GLN A 13 1.90 -10.48 -3.62
CA GLN A 13 2.57 -10.10 -2.39
C GLN A 13 1.66 -10.24 -1.17
N ALA A 14 0.40 -9.82 -1.26
CA ALA A 14 -0.55 -9.99 -0.18
C ALA A 14 -0.77 -11.47 0.17
N GLU A 15 -0.84 -12.34 -0.84
CA GLU A 15 -0.98 -13.79 -0.65
C GLU A 15 0.25 -14.42 0.00
N LEU A 16 1.45 -13.92 -0.28
CA LEU A 16 2.67 -14.36 0.41
C LEU A 16 2.63 -14.01 1.89
N TRP A 17 2.15 -12.83 2.24
CA TRP A 17 1.96 -12.45 3.64
C TRP A 17 0.93 -13.33 4.35
N ASN A 18 -0.17 -13.64 3.67
CA ASN A 18 -1.16 -14.58 4.20
C ASN A 18 -0.53 -15.96 4.43
N ARG A 19 0.22 -16.45 3.46
CA ARG A 19 0.85 -17.77 3.49
C ARG A 19 1.91 -17.92 4.58
N TYR A 20 2.80 -16.93 4.71
CA TYR A 20 3.98 -17.02 5.57
C TYR A 20 3.82 -16.34 6.93
N ARG A 21 2.84 -15.47 7.08
CA ARG A 21 2.61 -14.70 8.32
C ARG A 21 1.15 -14.73 8.80
N ASP A 22 0.32 -15.51 8.14
CA ASP A 22 -1.12 -15.62 8.47
C ASP A 22 -1.82 -14.25 8.46
N ALA A 23 -1.37 -13.34 7.59
CA ALA A 23 -1.94 -12.00 7.48
C ALA A 23 -3.32 -12.04 6.81
N LEU A 24 -4.25 -11.24 7.30
CA LEU A 24 -5.55 -11.07 6.67
C LEU A 24 -5.41 -10.13 5.47
N ILE A 25 -5.92 -10.56 4.31
CA ILE A 25 -5.97 -9.72 3.12
C ILE A 25 -7.28 -8.93 3.14
N ILE A 26 -7.18 -7.61 3.34
CA ILE A 26 -8.36 -6.73 3.43
C ILE A 26 -9.02 -6.54 2.08
N ASN A 27 -8.23 -6.30 1.02
CA ASN A 27 -8.75 -6.10 -0.32
C ASN A 27 -7.69 -6.38 -1.38
N GLY A 28 -8.12 -6.88 -2.52
CA GLY A 28 -7.23 -7.22 -3.64
C GLY A 28 -7.04 -6.13 -4.68
N ASP A 29 -7.75 -5.00 -4.56
CA ASP A 29 -7.67 -3.97 -5.61
C ASP A 29 -7.83 -2.54 -5.06
N VAL A 30 -9.02 -2.12 -4.64
CA VAL A 30 -9.29 -0.75 -4.22
C VAL A 30 -9.43 -0.65 -2.71
N VAL A 31 -8.67 0.24 -2.09
CA VAL A 31 -8.72 0.51 -0.65
C VAL A 31 -9.01 1.99 -0.45
N PHE A 32 -9.94 2.31 0.44
CA PHE A 32 -10.17 3.67 0.88
C PHE A 32 -9.31 3.97 2.11
N VAL A 33 -8.62 5.08 2.07
CA VAL A 33 -7.82 5.55 3.20
C VAL A 33 -8.54 6.72 3.86
N GLN A 34 -8.84 6.55 5.14
CA GLN A 34 -9.50 7.57 5.95
C GLN A 34 -8.49 8.19 6.91
N GLU A 35 -8.40 9.51 6.89
CA GLU A 35 -7.65 10.25 7.89
C GLU A 35 -8.50 10.38 9.16
N THR A 36 -7.92 10.03 10.30
CA THR A 36 -8.52 10.25 11.62
C THR A 36 -7.62 11.17 12.44
N GLU A 37 -8.04 11.56 13.64
CA GLU A 37 -7.23 12.41 14.51
C GLU A 37 -5.90 11.78 14.93
N GLU A 38 -5.85 10.45 14.98
CA GLU A 38 -4.70 9.71 15.49
C GLU A 38 -3.91 8.97 14.41
N THR A 39 -4.56 8.58 13.32
CA THR A 39 -3.94 7.70 12.33
C THR A 39 -4.67 7.74 10.99
N PHE A 40 -4.18 6.93 10.04
CA PHE A 40 -4.85 6.66 8.78
C PHE A 40 -5.35 5.23 8.77
N LEU A 41 -6.62 5.04 8.42
CA LEU A 41 -7.25 3.71 8.34
C LEU A 41 -7.41 3.29 6.89
N GLY A 42 -7.00 2.06 6.60
CA GLY A 42 -7.24 1.43 5.30
C GLY A 42 -8.51 0.58 5.37
N TRP A 43 -9.51 0.92 4.55
CA TRP A 43 -10.79 0.24 4.49
C TRP A 43 -10.88 -0.68 3.28
N GLY A 44 -11.36 -1.90 3.49
CA GLY A 44 -11.77 -2.76 2.40
C GLY A 44 -13.00 -2.19 1.68
N THR A 45 -13.10 -2.43 0.38
CA THR A 45 -14.18 -1.96 -0.48
C THR A 45 -14.79 -3.14 -1.24
N PRO A 46 -16.00 -2.97 -1.84
CA PRO A 46 -16.57 -4.02 -2.67
C PRO A 46 -15.82 -4.23 -4.00
N TRP A 47 -14.91 -3.32 -4.35
CA TRP A 47 -14.13 -3.42 -5.59
C TRP A 47 -12.83 -4.16 -5.34
N HIS A 48 -12.81 -5.45 -5.67
CA HIS A 48 -11.66 -6.33 -5.39
C HIS A 48 -10.95 -6.86 -6.66
N GLY A 49 -11.32 -6.37 -7.82
CA GLY A 49 -10.74 -6.80 -9.10
C GLY A 49 -11.05 -8.26 -9.40
N SER A 50 -10.06 -8.97 -9.91
CA SER A 50 -10.19 -10.41 -10.22
C SER A 50 -9.94 -11.31 -9.01
N SER A 51 -9.50 -10.76 -7.87
CA SER A 51 -9.26 -11.53 -6.64
C SER A 51 -10.53 -11.70 -5.82
N PRO A 52 -10.61 -12.73 -4.94
CA PRO A 52 -11.76 -12.92 -4.05
C PRO A 52 -11.70 -12.07 -2.78
N TYR A 53 -10.66 -11.25 -2.59
CA TYR A 53 -10.39 -10.58 -1.32
C TYR A 53 -11.14 -9.26 -1.19
N CYS A 54 -12.14 -9.22 -0.32
CA CYS A 54 -12.86 -7.99 0.05
C CYS A 54 -13.46 -8.15 1.45
N GLU A 55 -12.78 -7.60 2.44
CA GLU A 55 -13.25 -7.62 3.83
C GLU A 55 -13.86 -6.28 4.21
N ASN A 56 -15.03 -6.29 4.83
CA ASN A 56 -15.68 -5.08 5.34
C ASN A 56 -15.09 -4.72 6.71
N THR A 57 -13.85 -4.28 6.71
CA THR A 57 -13.14 -3.91 7.93
C THR A 57 -12.09 -2.85 7.62
N ASN A 58 -11.46 -2.32 8.66
CA ASN A 58 -10.36 -1.38 8.53
C ASN A 58 -9.21 -1.75 9.47
N VAL A 59 -8.03 -1.28 9.10
CA VAL A 59 -6.82 -1.41 9.93
C VAL A 59 -5.98 -0.14 9.78
N PRO A 60 -5.20 0.24 10.79
CA PRO A 60 -4.23 1.31 10.64
C PRO A 60 -3.23 1.01 9.53
N VAL A 61 -2.94 2.01 8.71
CA VAL A 61 -1.90 1.90 7.68
C VAL A 61 -0.56 2.25 8.29
N GLU A 62 0.40 1.32 8.23
CA GLU A 62 1.73 1.52 8.81
C GLU A 62 2.75 2.01 7.78
N ALA A 63 2.58 1.60 6.52
CA ALA A 63 3.48 1.99 5.44
C ALA A 63 2.83 1.77 4.08
N LEU A 64 3.33 2.49 3.09
CA LEU A 64 2.97 2.30 1.68
C LEU A 64 4.16 1.66 0.97
N ILE A 65 3.90 0.58 0.24
CA ILE A 65 4.95 -0.17 -0.47
C ILE A 65 4.65 -0.14 -1.96
N VAL A 66 5.48 0.54 -2.71
CA VAL A 66 5.41 0.58 -4.18
C VAL A 66 6.18 -0.61 -4.74
N LEU A 67 5.51 -1.45 -5.52
CA LEU A 67 6.10 -2.69 -6.03
C LEU A 67 6.77 -2.49 -7.38
N LYS A 68 7.91 -3.17 -7.53
CA LYS A 68 8.59 -3.38 -8.82
C LYS A 68 9.05 -4.83 -8.90
N GLN A 69 9.04 -5.38 -10.11
CA GLN A 69 9.58 -6.71 -10.36
C GLN A 69 11.09 -6.61 -10.58
N ALA A 70 11.85 -7.51 -9.96
CA ALA A 70 13.29 -7.56 -10.08
C ALA A 70 13.81 -8.98 -9.85
N PRO A 71 15.01 -9.32 -10.36
CA PRO A 71 15.60 -10.64 -10.15
C PRO A 71 16.12 -10.85 -8.71
N GLU A 72 16.28 -9.79 -7.94
CA GLU A 72 16.70 -9.82 -6.55
C GLU A 72 15.83 -8.94 -5.68
N ASN A 73 15.68 -9.30 -4.40
CA ASN A 73 14.87 -8.54 -3.46
C ASN A 73 15.69 -7.38 -2.89
N SER A 74 15.14 -6.16 -3.02
CA SER A 74 15.71 -4.96 -2.41
C SER A 74 14.59 -3.99 -2.03
N ILE A 75 14.85 -3.17 -1.02
CA ILE A 75 13.89 -2.16 -0.56
C ILE A 75 14.63 -0.86 -0.25
N ARG A 76 14.03 0.27 -0.60
CA ARG A 76 14.54 1.59 -0.25
C ARG A 76 13.40 2.52 0.13
N GLU A 77 13.65 3.44 1.04
CA GLU A 77 12.68 4.46 1.40
C GLU A 77 12.66 5.56 0.34
N LEU A 78 11.45 5.96 -0.05
CA LEU A 78 11.24 7.08 -0.96
C LEU A 78 11.03 8.36 -0.16
N THR A 79 11.63 9.46 -0.60
CA THR A 79 11.53 10.76 0.07
C THR A 79 11.29 11.88 -0.93
N GLY A 80 10.77 13.02 -0.45
CA GLY A 80 10.58 14.23 -1.26
C GLY A 80 9.68 14.02 -2.47
N PHE A 81 10.07 14.56 -3.60
CA PHE A 81 9.31 14.51 -4.84
C PHE A 81 9.07 13.07 -5.36
N GLU A 82 10.05 12.22 -5.20
CA GLU A 82 9.96 10.82 -5.62
C GLU A 82 8.85 10.07 -4.87
N LYS A 83 8.72 10.34 -3.57
CA LYS A 83 7.65 9.80 -2.72
C LYS A 83 6.27 10.21 -3.23
N VAL A 84 6.09 11.50 -3.50
CA VAL A 84 4.83 12.06 -4.00
C VAL A 84 4.48 11.47 -5.37
N THR A 85 5.41 11.45 -6.30
CA THR A 85 5.20 10.94 -7.65
C THR A 85 4.79 9.47 -7.64
N ALA A 86 5.49 8.65 -6.86
CA ALA A 86 5.24 7.21 -6.82
C ALA A 86 3.85 6.87 -6.28
N VAL A 87 3.40 7.57 -5.25
CA VAL A 87 2.09 7.32 -4.64
C VAL A 87 0.96 7.91 -5.47
N SER A 88 1.15 9.09 -6.05
CA SER A 88 0.13 9.77 -6.85
C SER A 88 -0.36 8.95 -8.04
N GLU A 89 0.50 8.13 -8.62
CA GLU A 89 0.15 7.25 -9.75
C GLU A 89 -0.91 6.20 -9.38
N SER A 90 -1.05 5.89 -8.10
CA SER A 90 -1.98 4.87 -7.61
C SER A 90 -3.26 5.45 -6.98
N VAL A 91 -3.44 6.77 -7.03
CA VAL A 91 -4.60 7.45 -6.43
C VAL A 91 -5.70 7.69 -7.45
N PHE A 92 -6.94 7.38 -7.06
CA PHE A 92 -8.12 7.78 -7.82
C PHE A 92 -8.57 9.16 -7.35
N TYR A 93 -8.48 10.16 -8.24
CA TYR A 93 -8.86 11.52 -7.94
C TYR A 93 -10.33 11.76 -8.24
N PRO A 94 -11.13 12.30 -7.28
CA PRO A 94 -12.58 12.50 -7.45
C PRO A 94 -12.89 13.75 -8.27
N ARG A 95 -12.57 13.71 -9.56
CA ARG A 95 -12.74 14.84 -10.48
C ARG A 95 -14.17 15.25 -10.73
N TRP A 96 -15.12 14.34 -10.46
CA TRP A 96 -16.56 14.56 -10.60
C TRP A 96 -17.21 15.29 -9.41
N LEU A 97 -16.49 15.42 -8.31
CA LEU A 97 -16.98 16.03 -7.07
C LEU A 97 -16.40 17.42 -6.91
N GLU A 98 -17.28 18.43 -6.75
CA GLU A 98 -16.84 19.79 -6.46
C GLU A 98 -16.09 19.83 -5.13
N GLY A 99 -14.88 20.41 -5.14
CA GLY A 99 -13.99 20.43 -3.97
C GLY A 99 -13.34 19.09 -3.64
N GLY A 100 -13.67 18.02 -4.38
CA GLY A 100 -13.11 16.69 -4.11
C GLY A 100 -11.64 16.58 -4.42
N MET A 101 -11.15 17.26 -5.46
CA MET A 101 -9.74 17.25 -5.82
C MET A 101 -8.87 17.91 -4.73
N GLU A 102 -9.29 19.06 -4.23
CA GLU A 102 -8.58 19.78 -3.16
C GLU A 102 -8.55 18.96 -1.87
N LEU A 103 -9.66 18.35 -1.50
CA LEU A 103 -9.73 17.49 -0.32
C LEU A 103 -8.83 16.26 -0.46
N CYS A 104 -8.84 15.64 -1.63
CA CYS A 104 -7.99 14.48 -1.92
C CYS A 104 -6.51 14.83 -1.83
N LEU A 105 -6.10 15.95 -2.42
CA LEU A 105 -4.71 16.41 -2.39
C LEU A 105 -4.26 16.78 -0.98
N GLU A 106 -5.13 17.39 -0.19
CA GLU A 106 -4.85 17.73 1.22
C GLU A 106 -4.66 16.44 2.05
N THR A 107 -5.57 15.49 1.92
CA THR A 107 -5.47 14.20 2.62
C THR A 107 -4.21 13.44 2.20
N LEU A 108 -3.89 13.44 0.91
CA LEU A 108 -2.69 12.80 0.39
C LEU A 108 -1.41 13.45 0.96
N ASP A 109 -1.39 14.78 1.06
CA ASP A 109 -0.26 15.51 1.66
C ASP A 109 -0.07 15.12 3.12
N HIS A 110 -1.14 15.05 3.90
CA HIS A 110 -1.10 14.60 5.29
C HIS A 110 -0.61 13.16 5.40
N LEU A 111 -1.10 12.28 4.55
CA LEU A 111 -0.72 10.87 4.51
C LEU A 111 0.78 10.70 4.25
N LEU A 112 1.29 11.38 3.23
CA LEU A 112 2.70 11.30 2.84
C LEU A 112 3.64 11.96 3.86
N SER A 113 3.13 12.92 4.63
CA SER A 113 3.91 13.54 5.73
C SER A 113 3.98 12.63 6.96
N ALA A 114 2.98 11.77 7.15
CA ALA A 114 2.86 10.93 8.35
C ALA A 114 3.42 9.52 8.19
N LEU A 115 3.31 8.93 6.98
CA LEU A 115 3.65 7.53 6.75
C LEU A 115 4.89 7.39 5.85
N PRO A 116 5.73 6.37 6.13
CA PRO A 116 6.85 6.05 5.24
C PRO A 116 6.34 5.38 3.95
N VAL A 117 7.04 5.65 2.87
CA VAL A 117 6.82 5.02 1.57
C VAL A 117 8.11 4.33 1.15
N TYR A 118 8.01 3.06 0.79
CA TYR A 118 9.14 2.27 0.33
C TYR A 118 8.92 1.79 -1.09
N GLU A 119 10.00 1.64 -1.84
CA GLU A 119 10.01 0.92 -3.11
C GLU A 119 10.59 -0.46 -2.87
N LEU A 120 9.79 -1.48 -3.10
CA LEU A 120 10.19 -2.88 -3.01
C LEU A 120 10.38 -3.44 -4.41
N SER A 121 11.63 -3.70 -4.76
CA SER A 121 11.99 -4.42 -5.97
C SER A 121 12.16 -5.87 -5.59
N CYS A 122 11.34 -6.77 -6.12
CA CYS A 122 11.30 -8.12 -5.56
C CYS A 122 10.89 -9.21 -6.55
N ARG A 123 11.20 -10.43 -6.12
CA ARG A 123 10.64 -11.68 -6.63
C ARG A 123 9.45 -12.06 -5.76
N PRO A 124 8.53 -12.93 -6.24
CA PRO A 124 7.40 -13.41 -5.45
C PRO A 124 7.81 -14.56 -4.53
N ASP A 125 8.61 -14.27 -3.50
CA ASP A 125 9.09 -15.27 -2.55
C ASP A 125 9.03 -14.78 -1.09
N GLU A 126 9.29 -15.67 -0.14
CA GLU A 126 9.30 -15.38 1.28
C GLU A 126 10.35 -14.31 1.65
N GLY A 127 11.46 -14.25 0.91
CA GLY A 127 12.49 -13.25 1.14
C GLY A 127 11.97 -11.82 1.00
N ALA A 128 11.01 -11.60 0.10
CA ALA A 128 10.34 -10.29 -0.01
C ALA A 128 9.53 -9.96 1.24
N VAL A 129 8.82 -10.93 1.80
CA VAL A 129 8.05 -10.76 3.05
C VAL A 129 8.97 -10.42 4.20
N GLU A 130 10.05 -11.16 4.38
CA GLU A 130 11.03 -10.94 5.45
C GLU A 130 11.66 -9.55 5.35
N LEU A 131 11.98 -9.11 4.14
CA LEU A 131 12.59 -7.81 3.90
C LEU A 131 11.66 -6.67 4.30
N VAL A 132 10.39 -6.73 3.92
CA VAL A 132 9.38 -5.73 4.30
C VAL A 132 9.12 -5.76 5.80
N GLU A 133 8.96 -6.94 6.38
CA GLU A 133 8.71 -7.10 7.82
C GLU A 133 9.83 -6.46 8.64
N ARG A 134 11.06 -6.72 8.28
CA ARG A 134 12.23 -6.16 8.96
C ARG A 134 12.31 -4.64 8.81
N THR A 135 12.02 -4.13 7.61
CA THR A 135 12.13 -2.71 7.30
C THR A 135 11.01 -1.89 7.95
N VAL A 136 9.76 -2.34 7.82
CA VAL A 136 8.58 -1.60 8.29
C VAL A 136 8.38 -1.74 9.80
N PHE A 137 8.51 -2.95 10.31
CA PHE A 137 8.21 -3.24 11.72
C PHE A 137 9.46 -3.31 12.60
N GLY A 138 10.66 -3.21 12.02
CA GLY A 138 11.91 -3.19 12.75
C GLY A 138 12.17 -4.43 13.59
N ARG A 139 11.51 -5.55 13.27
CA ARG A 139 11.65 -6.77 14.03
C ARG A 139 12.90 -7.53 13.61
N ALA A 140 13.84 -7.62 14.52
CA ALA A 140 14.87 -8.63 14.44
C ALA A 140 14.19 -9.97 14.72
N LEU A 141 14.15 -10.79 13.71
CA LEU A 141 13.68 -12.16 13.85
C LEU A 141 14.82 -13.03 14.38
#